data_1085561709b39c3ac0156e482ade671c
#
_entry.id   1085561709b39c3ac0156e482ade671c
#
_cell.length_a   1.000
_cell.length_b   1.000
_cell.length_c   1.000
_cell.angle_alpha   90.00
_cell.angle_beta   90.00
_cell.angle_gamma   90.00
#
_symmetry.space_group_name_H-M   'P 1'
#
loop_
_entity.id
_entity.type
_entity.pdbx_description
1 polymer ?
#
loop_
_entity_poly.entity_id
_entity_poly.type
_entity_poly.pdbx_seq_one_letter_code
_entity_poly.pdbx_strand_id
1 'polypeptide(L)'
;KVENILPKGLIAGDKAGILSEEGAKLLDPSGNLEAGIPLCPPEGDAGTGMVATNSVTRKTGNVSAGTSVFAMIVLEKELKKVYDEIDLVTTPSGDLVGMVHCNNCTSDLNAWVNLFKEFAQNFGVEDVDMDQLYGTLYNKALEGDKDCGGLLAYNYFSGEHITGFEEGRPLFVRKPDSNFNLANFMRVHLYTALGA
;
A
#
# COMPACT_ATOMS: atom_id res chain seq x y z
N LYS A 1 -18.31 -28.61 5.81
CA LYS A 1 -16.92 -28.28 5.46
C LYS A 1 -16.93 -26.88 4.90
N VAL A 2 -15.86 -26.10 5.10
CA VAL A 2 -15.73 -24.69 4.65
C VAL A 2 -15.93 -24.57 3.14
N GLU A 3 -15.43 -25.53 2.37
CA GLU A 3 -15.57 -25.63 0.90
C GLU A 3 -17.03 -25.60 0.40
N ASN A 4 -18.00 -25.95 1.26
CA ASN A 4 -19.42 -25.94 0.87
C ASN A 4 -20.11 -24.60 1.12
N ILE A 5 -19.41 -23.65 1.74
CA ILE A 5 -19.93 -22.33 2.13
C ILE A 5 -19.35 -21.25 1.22
N LEU A 6 -18.14 -21.45 0.73
CA LEU A 6 -17.45 -20.49 -0.13
C LEU A 6 -17.91 -20.64 -1.58
N PRO A 7 -18.06 -19.53 -2.33
CA PRO A 7 -18.30 -19.58 -3.76
C PRO A 7 -17.10 -20.21 -4.47
N LYS A 8 -17.33 -20.72 -5.69
CA LYS A 8 -16.24 -21.20 -6.55
C LYS A 8 -15.34 -20.02 -6.92
N GLY A 9 -14.04 -20.15 -6.66
CA GLY A 9 -13.04 -19.18 -7.13
C GLY A 9 -12.96 -19.20 -8.66
N LEU A 10 -12.85 -18.04 -9.26
CA LEU A 10 -12.62 -17.82 -10.68
C LEU A 10 -11.32 -17.05 -10.86
N ILE A 11 -10.71 -17.16 -12.02
CA ILE A 11 -9.50 -16.41 -12.37
C ILE A 11 -9.80 -15.40 -13.49
N ALA A 12 -8.92 -14.44 -13.71
CA ALA A 12 -9.03 -13.47 -14.78
C ALA A 12 -9.17 -14.18 -16.16
N GLY A 13 -10.15 -13.78 -16.93
CA GLY A 13 -10.49 -14.42 -18.21
C GLY A 13 -11.61 -15.47 -18.12
N ASP A 14 -11.94 -15.95 -16.93
CA ASP A 14 -13.12 -16.80 -16.76
C ASP A 14 -14.41 -15.98 -16.96
N LYS A 15 -15.48 -16.66 -17.33
CA LYS A 15 -16.81 -16.05 -17.41
C LYS A 15 -17.49 -16.10 -16.06
N ALA A 16 -17.68 -14.96 -15.41
CA ALA A 16 -18.39 -14.86 -14.13
C ALA A 16 -19.92 -14.87 -14.30
N GLY A 17 -20.41 -14.38 -15.43
CA GLY A 17 -21.84 -14.30 -15.72
C GLY A 17 -22.12 -13.51 -16.99
N ILE A 18 -23.36 -13.07 -17.11
CA ILE A 18 -23.80 -12.14 -18.17
C ILE A 18 -24.62 -11.02 -17.54
N LEU A 19 -24.54 -9.83 -18.11
CA LEU A 19 -25.33 -8.69 -17.67
C LEU A 19 -26.82 -8.96 -17.95
N SER A 20 -27.67 -8.87 -16.92
CA SER A 20 -29.13 -9.00 -17.05
C SER A 20 -29.76 -7.73 -17.61
N GLU A 21 -31.01 -7.83 -18.12
CA GLU A 21 -31.78 -6.65 -18.54
C GLU A 21 -32.00 -5.68 -17.39
N GLU A 22 -32.27 -6.19 -16.20
CA GLU A 22 -32.44 -5.35 -14.99
C GLU A 22 -31.13 -4.66 -14.60
N GLY A 23 -30.01 -5.40 -14.67
CA GLY A 23 -28.67 -4.85 -14.42
C GLY A 23 -28.29 -3.77 -15.44
N ALA A 24 -28.56 -3.98 -16.71
CA ALA A 24 -28.32 -2.99 -17.75
C ALA A 24 -29.10 -1.70 -17.50
N LYS A 25 -30.40 -1.80 -17.18
CA LYS A 25 -31.26 -0.64 -16.84
C LYS A 25 -30.81 0.08 -15.58
N LEU A 26 -30.32 -0.66 -14.58
CA LEU A 26 -29.81 -0.08 -13.32
C LEU A 26 -28.54 0.73 -13.55
N LEU A 27 -27.60 0.20 -14.36
CA LEU A 27 -26.30 0.83 -14.64
C LEU A 27 -26.42 1.99 -15.63
N ASP A 28 -27.30 1.84 -16.62
CA ASP A 28 -27.54 2.86 -17.64
C ASP A 28 -29.03 3.05 -17.91
N PRO A 29 -29.68 3.98 -17.19
CA PRO A 29 -31.08 4.32 -17.44
C PRO A 29 -31.35 4.89 -18.84
N SER A 30 -30.32 5.36 -19.56
CA SER A 30 -30.46 5.89 -20.92
C SER A 30 -30.70 4.82 -21.99
N GLY A 31 -30.40 3.54 -21.63
CA GLY A 31 -30.65 2.40 -22.50
C GLY A 31 -29.59 2.14 -23.57
N ASN A 32 -28.39 2.74 -23.47
CA ASN A 32 -27.27 2.47 -24.36
C ASN A 32 -26.53 1.19 -23.97
N LEU A 33 -26.63 0.75 -22.71
CA LEU A 33 -26.04 -0.50 -22.23
C LEU A 33 -26.99 -1.66 -22.46
N GLU A 34 -26.56 -2.61 -23.29
CA GLU A 34 -27.34 -3.79 -23.63
C GLU A 34 -27.12 -4.97 -22.68
N ALA A 35 -28.16 -5.76 -22.44
CA ALA A 35 -28.04 -7.01 -21.71
C ALA A 35 -27.27 -8.07 -22.55
N GLY A 36 -26.79 -9.12 -21.90
CA GLY A 36 -26.07 -10.20 -22.53
C GLY A 36 -24.54 -10.02 -22.60
N ILE A 37 -24.01 -8.87 -22.21
CA ILE A 37 -22.57 -8.62 -22.12
C ILE A 37 -21.94 -9.59 -21.10
N PRO A 38 -20.86 -10.31 -21.46
CA PRO A 38 -20.17 -11.18 -20.51
C PRO A 38 -19.51 -10.36 -19.39
N LEU A 39 -19.67 -10.83 -18.16
CA LEU A 39 -19.02 -10.24 -16.98
C LEU A 39 -17.76 -11.05 -16.65
N CYS A 40 -16.68 -10.33 -16.40
CA CYS A 40 -15.45 -10.89 -15.82
C CYS A 40 -15.61 -11.11 -14.30
N PRO A 41 -14.82 -12.00 -13.68
CA PRO A 41 -14.71 -12.06 -12.24
C PRO A 41 -14.29 -10.70 -11.69
N PRO A 42 -14.86 -10.24 -10.55
CA PRO A 42 -14.39 -9.04 -9.90
C PRO A 42 -12.95 -9.24 -9.40
N GLU A 43 -12.13 -8.21 -9.54
CA GLU A 43 -10.74 -8.21 -9.11
C GLU A 43 -10.52 -7.07 -8.11
N GLY A 44 -9.65 -7.29 -7.13
CA GLY A 44 -9.25 -6.27 -6.17
C GLY A 44 -8.12 -5.38 -6.68
N ASP A 45 -7.90 -4.26 -6.02
CA ASP A 45 -6.82 -3.30 -6.33
C ASP A 45 -5.42 -3.91 -6.19
N ALA A 46 -5.22 -4.82 -5.24
CA ALA A 46 -3.96 -5.53 -5.06
C ALA A 46 -3.60 -6.38 -6.29
N GLY A 47 -4.54 -7.20 -6.81
CA GLY A 47 -4.34 -8.02 -8.00
C GLY A 47 -4.13 -7.18 -9.26
N THR A 48 -4.94 -6.15 -9.47
CA THR A 48 -4.78 -5.22 -10.60
C THR A 48 -3.47 -4.43 -10.51
N GLY A 49 -3.02 -4.07 -9.30
CA GLY A 49 -1.72 -3.46 -9.05
C GLY A 49 -0.54 -4.36 -9.45
N MET A 50 -0.64 -5.68 -9.21
CA MET A 50 0.35 -6.64 -9.68
C MET A 50 0.41 -6.72 -11.21
N VAL A 51 -0.74 -6.64 -11.89
CA VAL A 51 -0.79 -6.57 -13.36
C VAL A 51 -0.16 -5.28 -13.87
N ALA A 52 -0.52 -4.14 -13.29
CA ALA A 52 -0.02 -2.82 -13.69
C ALA A 52 1.51 -2.70 -13.54
N THR A 53 2.09 -3.38 -12.57
CA THR A 53 3.55 -3.39 -12.32
C THR A 53 4.27 -4.56 -13.00
N ASN A 54 3.55 -5.37 -13.79
CA ASN A 54 4.08 -6.59 -14.43
C ASN A 54 4.73 -7.57 -13.44
N SER A 55 4.13 -7.73 -12.27
CA SER A 55 4.63 -8.56 -11.16
C SER A 55 3.77 -9.80 -10.88
N VAL A 56 3.23 -10.41 -11.94
CA VAL A 56 2.34 -11.59 -11.84
C VAL A 56 3.06 -12.94 -12.08
N THR A 57 4.34 -12.91 -12.40
CA THR A 57 5.12 -14.13 -12.60
C THR A 57 5.84 -14.56 -11.33
N ARG A 58 6.14 -15.86 -11.19
CA ARG A 58 6.85 -16.40 -10.04
C ARG A 58 8.17 -15.66 -9.78
N LYS A 59 8.47 -15.40 -8.52
CA LYS A 59 9.66 -14.63 -8.05
C LYS A 59 9.62 -13.14 -8.41
N THR A 60 8.54 -12.64 -8.94
CA THR A 60 8.32 -11.20 -9.04
C THR A 60 7.41 -10.75 -7.91
N GLY A 61 7.39 -9.47 -7.64
CA GLY A 61 6.54 -8.88 -6.63
C GLY A 61 6.44 -7.38 -6.80
N ASN A 62 5.55 -6.79 -6.04
CA ASN A 62 5.41 -5.35 -5.97
C ASN A 62 5.19 -4.88 -4.52
N VAL A 63 5.41 -3.61 -4.31
CA VAL A 63 5.05 -2.91 -3.08
C VAL A 63 4.05 -1.83 -3.44
N SER A 64 2.89 -1.87 -2.82
CA SER A 64 1.89 -0.81 -2.91
C SER A 64 1.94 0.01 -1.62
N ALA A 65 2.33 1.28 -1.73
CA ALA A 65 2.50 2.18 -0.61
C ALA A 65 1.46 3.31 -0.68
N GLY A 66 0.45 3.19 0.16
CA GLY A 66 -0.60 4.19 0.35
C GLY A 66 -0.74 4.54 1.82
N THR A 67 -1.95 4.70 2.32
CA THR A 67 -2.22 4.82 3.77
C THR A 67 -1.68 3.62 4.53
N SER A 68 -1.87 2.42 3.98
CA SER A 68 -1.19 1.18 4.36
C SER A 68 -0.16 0.77 3.31
N VAL A 69 0.66 -0.23 3.64
CA VAL A 69 1.62 -0.82 2.71
C VAL A 69 1.36 -2.31 2.56
N PHE A 70 1.41 -2.78 1.31
CA PHE A 70 1.36 -4.19 0.95
C PHE A 70 2.65 -4.54 0.21
N ALA A 71 3.35 -5.55 0.69
CA ALA A 71 4.45 -6.17 -0.04
C ALA A 71 3.99 -7.56 -0.49
N MET A 72 3.96 -7.79 -1.81
CA MET A 72 3.44 -9.01 -2.43
C MET A 72 4.52 -9.67 -3.27
N ILE A 73 4.66 -10.98 -3.14
CA ILE A 73 5.62 -11.79 -3.91
C ILE A 73 4.90 -13.03 -4.43
N VAL A 74 4.97 -13.28 -5.74
CA VAL A 74 4.46 -14.52 -6.34
C VAL A 74 5.37 -15.67 -5.95
N LEU A 75 4.80 -16.62 -5.22
CA LEU A 75 5.53 -17.73 -4.65
C LEU A 75 5.91 -18.76 -5.72
N GLU A 76 7.09 -19.33 -5.59
CA GLU A 76 7.54 -20.44 -6.43
C GLU A 76 6.95 -21.78 -5.95
N LYS A 77 6.70 -21.88 -4.64
CA LYS A 77 6.19 -23.08 -3.96
C LYS A 77 5.27 -22.65 -2.82
N GLU A 78 4.39 -23.54 -2.41
CA GLU A 78 3.59 -23.38 -1.20
C GLU A 78 4.47 -23.15 0.04
N LEU A 79 3.95 -22.40 0.99
CA LEU A 79 4.60 -22.22 2.29
C LEU A 79 4.61 -23.55 3.05
N LYS A 80 5.70 -23.82 3.76
CA LYS A 80 5.87 -25.07 4.54
C LYS A 80 5.00 -25.13 5.79
N LYS A 81 4.52 -24.00 6.28
CA LYS A 81 3.66 -23.86 7.46
C LYS A 81 2.87 -22.56 7.35
N VAL A 82 1.92 -22.39 8.22
CA VAL A 82 1.24 -21.09 8.42
C VAL A 82 2.21 -20.13 9.11
N TYR A 83 2.20 -18.88 8.67
CA TYR A 83 2.90 -17.76 9.29
C TYR A 83 1.85 -16.69 9.55
N ASP A 84 1.75 -16.23 10.78
CA ASP A 84 0.71 -15.27 11.19
C ASP A 84 0.92 -13.88 10.54
N GLU A 85 2.16 -13.61 10.09
CA GLU A 85 2.56 -12.34 9.45
C GLU A 85 2.37 -12.35 7.93
N ILE A 86 1.99 -13.48 7.34
CA ILE A 86 1.87 -13.63 5.88
C ILE A 86 0.46 -14.07 5.51
N ASP A 87 -0.24 -13.20 4.82
CA ASP A 87 -1.49 -13.55 4.14
C ASP A 87 -1.21 -14.26 2.82
N LEU A 88 -2.01 -15.28 2.54
CA LEU A 88 -1.96 -15.96 1.26
C LEU A 88 -3.11 -15.47 0.39
N VAL A 89 -2.75 -14.87 -0.74
CA VAL A 89 -3.66 -14.43 -1.77
C VAL A 89 -3.25 -15.02 -3.12
N THR A 90 -3.91 -14.66 -4.21
CA THR A 90 -3.54 -15.12 -5.55
C THR A 90 -3.33 -13.93 -6.48
N THR A 91 -2.53 -14.15 -7.53
CA THR A 91 -2.56 -13.28 -8.70
C THR A 91 -3.91 -13.40 -9.40
N PRO A 92 -4.30 -12.45 -10.27
CA PRO A 92 -5.49 -12.61 -11.13
C PRO A 92 -5.48 -13.89 -11.96
N SER A 93 -4.31 -14.43 -12.30
CA SER A 93 -4.16 -15.72 -13.02
C SER A 93 -4.20 -16.95 -12.11
N GLY A 94 -4.31 -16.79 -10.80
CA GLY A 94 -4.44 -17.90 -9.84
C GLY A 94 -3.11 -18.41 -9.24
N ASP A 95 -1.97 -17.79 -9.55
CA ASP A 95 -0.70 -18.13 -8.90
C ASP A 95 -0.67 -17.64 -7.43
N LEU A 96 -0.08 -18.44 -6.55
CA LEU A 96 -0.03 -18.16 -5.12
C LEU A 96 0.89 -16.98 -4.80
N VAL A 97 0.42 -16.08 -3.97
CA VAL A 97 1.14 -14.87 -3.53
C VAL A 97 1.23 -14.83 -2.02
N GLY A 98 2.43 -14.62 -1.51
CA GLY A 98 2.66 -14.21 -0.12
C GLY A 98 2.55 -12.70 -0.01
N MET A 99 1.68 -12.23 0.87
CA MET A 99 1.46 -10.80 1.12
C MET A 99 1.76 -10.48 2.58
N VAL A 100 2.50 -9.40 2.80
CA VAL A 100 2.61 -8.76 4.11
C VAL A 100 1.89 -7.42 4.03
N HIS A 101 1.01 -7.17 4.97
CA HIS A 101 0.21 -5.96 5.04
C HIS A 101 0.45 -5.25 6.37
N CYS A 102 0.74 -3.95 6.30
CA CYS A 102 0.84 -3.08 7.47
C CYS A 102 -0.09 -1.89 7.32
N ASN A 103 -0.80 -1.55 8.39
CA ASN A 103 -1.80 -0.48 8.39
C ASN A 103 -1.19 0.91 8.28
N ASN A 104 0.08 1.05 8.65
CA ASN A 104 0.74 2.33 8.79
C ASN A 104 1.84 2.51 7.74
N CYS A 105 1.67 3.48 6.83
CA CYS A 105 2.66 3.82 5.82
C CYS A 105 2.76 5.33 5.63
N THR A 106 1.95 5.94 4.76
CA THR A 106 2.15 7.35 4.36
C THR A 106 1.47 8.36 5.28
N SER A 107 0.59 7.96 6.19
CA SER A 107 -0.16 8.91 7.03
C SER A 107 0.74 9.77 7.91
N ASP A 108 1.76 9.18 8.54
CA ASP A 108 2.74 9.92 9.33
C ASP A 108 3.66 10.79 8.44
N LEU A 109 4.10 10.26 7.29
CA LEU A 109 4.85 11.05 6.30
C LEU A 109 4.07 12.30 5.85
N ASN A 110 2.79 12.14 5.56
CA ASN A 110 1.92 13.24 5.15
C ASN A 110 1.77 14.29 6.26
N ALA A 111 1.70 13.86 7.52
CA ALA A 111 1.66 14.79 8.66
C ALA A 111 2.94 15.65 8.71
N TRP A 112 4.12 15.05 8.53
CA TRP A 112 5.38 15.78 8.48
C TRP A 112 5.49 16.70 7.26
N VAL A 113 5.10 16.24 6.07
CA VAL A 113 5.10 17.07 4.86
C VAL A 113 4.17 18.27 5.03
N ASN A 114 2.99 18.08 5.62
CA ASN A 114 2.07 19.18 5.93
C ASN A 114 2.65 20.17 6.93
N LEU A 115 3.41 19.71 7.92
CA LEU A 115 4.13 20.61 8.83
C LEU A 115 5.17 21.46 8.09
N PHE A 116 5.92 20.88 7.16
CA PHE A 116 6.86 21.63 6.31
C PHE A 116 6.15 22.62 5.38
N LYS A 117 4.97 22.24 4.85
CA LYS A 117 4.12 23.16 4.09
C LYS A 117 3.71 24.36 4.95
N GLU A 118 3.19 24.10 6.13
CA GLU A 118 2.79 25.16 7.07
C GLU A 118 3.95 26.08 7.41
N PHE A 119 5.15 25.52 7.67
CA PHE A 119 6.36 26.31 7.89
C PHE A 119 6.68 27.20 6.69
N ALA A 120 6.67 26.65 5.47
CA ALA A 120 6.94 27.42 4.25
C ALA A 120 5.96 28.58 4.06
N GLN A 121 4.66 28.35 4.30
CA GLN A 121 3.62 29.37 4.23
C GLN A 121 3.84 30.48 5.28
N ASN A 122 4.17 30.14 6.48
CA ASN A 122 4.50 31.11 7.55
C ASN A 122 5.83 31.84 7.29
N PHE A 123 6.70 31.26 6.46
CA PHE A 123 7.96 31.89 6.04
C PHE A 123 7.80 32.77 4.77
N GLY A 124 6.59 32.86 4.23
CA GLY A 124 6.25 33.78 3.14
C GLY A 124 6.08 33.15 1.75
N VAL A 125 6.04 31.83 1.66
CA VAL A 125 5.71 31.12 0.43
C VAL A 125 4.19 30.97 0.33
N GLU A 126 3.52 31.83 -0.44
CA GLU A 126 2.04 31.85 -0.50
C GLU A 126 1.47 30.59 -1.15
N ASP A 127 2.05 30.17 -2.28
CA ASP A 127 1.64 28.98 -3.04
C ASP A 127 2.71 27.89 -2.94
N VAL A 128 2.45 26.88 -2.13
CA VAL A 128 3.35 25.72 -1.99
C VAL A 128 2.92 24.64 -2.96
N ASP A 129 3.72 24.41 -4.00
CA ASP A 129 3.58 23.26 -4.88
C ASP A 129 3.86 21.97 -4.11
N MET A 130 2.83 21.15 -3.92
CA MET A 130 2.93 19.93 -3.13
C MET A 130 3.79 18.86 -3.80
N ASP A 131 3.75 18.74 -5.12
CA ASP A 131 4.57 17.77 -5.85
C ASP A 131 6.05 18.13 -5.75
N GLN A 132 6.36 19.43 -5.86
CA GLN A 132 7.71 19.91 -5.64
C GLN A 132 8.16 19.72 -4.20
N LEU A 133 7.28 19.95 -3.21
CA LEU A 133 7.61 19.74 -1.80
C LEU A 133 7.90 18.27 -1.50
N TYR A 134 7.01 17.35 -1.92
CA TYR A 134 7.25 15.91 -1.77
C TYR A 134 8.55 15.49 -2.46
N GLY A 135 8.75 15.89 -3.72
CA GLY A 135 9.96 15.59 -4.48
C GLY A 135 11.22 16.09 -3.76
N THR A 136 11.19 17.31 -3.25
CA THR A 136 12.33 17.91 -2.51
C THR A 136 12.64 17.12 -1.25
N LEU A 137 11.63 16.82 -0.42
CA LEU A 137 11.82 16.14 0.85
C LEU A 137 12.28 14.68 0.65
N TYR A 138 11.66 13.96 -0.29
CA TYR A 138 12.00 12.56 -0.55
C TYR A 138 13.38 12.40 -1.21
N ASN A 139 13.73 13.27 -2.15
CA ASN A 139 15.08 13.27 -2.72
C ASN A 139 16.13 13.66 -1.69
N LYS A 140 15.80 14.57 -0.76
CA LYS A 140 16.70 14.93 0.33
C LYS A 140 17.01 13.74 1.25
N ALA A 141 16.08 12.82 1.45
CA ALA A 141 16.31 11.61 2.23
C ALA A 141 17.42 10.71 1.63
N LEU A 142 17.66 10.77 0.32
CA LEU A 142 18.73 10.00 -0.33
C LEU A 142 20.15 10.42 0.11
N GLU A 143 20.29 11.66 0.57
CA GLU A 143 21.55 12.21 1.09
C GLU A 143 21.81 11.84 2.56
N GLY A 144 20.84 11.26 3.24
CA GLY A 144 20.95 10.88 4.66
C GLY A 144 21.93 9.73 4.87
N ASP A 145 22.43 9.62 6.10
CA ASP A 145 23.27 8.53 6.54
C ASP A 145 22.49 7.20 6.51
N LYS A 146 23.16 6.08 6.25
CA LYS A 146 22.50 4.76 6.15
C LYS A 146 21.79 4.34 7.44
N ASP A 147 22.31 4.78 8.58
CA ASP A 147 21.75 4.58 9.90
C ASP A 147 20.87 5.76 10.37
N CYS A 148 20.48 6.62 9.43
CA CYS A 148 19.70 7.83 9.67
C CYS A 148 20.35 8.78 10.69
N GLY A 149 21.68 8.76 10.83
CA GLY A 149 22.41 9.59 11.79
C GLY A 149 22.09 9.27 13.24
N GLY A 150 21.68 8.05 13.55
CA GLY A 150 21.28 7.62 14.89
C GLY A 150 19.90 8.11 15.33
N LEU A 151 19.06 8.56 14.39
CA LEU A 151 17.65 8.87 14.62
C LEU A 151 16.82 7.58 14.61
N LEU A 152 15.76 7.55 15.40
CA LEU A 152 14.77 6.49 15.42
C LEU A 152 13.37 7.08 15.25
N ALA A 153 12.55 6.40 14.47
CA ALA A 153 11.14 6.74 14.32
C ALA A 153 10.29 5.48 14.33
N TYR A 154 9.04 5.70 14.61
CA TYR A 154 8.03 4.67 14.70
C TYR A 154 6.71 5.33 14.29
N ASN A 155 6.12 4.83 13.21
CA ASN A 155 5.08 5.55 12.47
C ASN A 155 3.67 5.03 12.70
N TYR A 156 3.41 4.27 13.75
CA TYR A 156 2.07 3.74 14.00
C TYR A 156 1.09 4.88 14.28
N PHE A 157 0.54 5.41 13.20
CA PHE A 157 -0.46 6.46 13.21
C PHE A 157 -1.83 5.91 13.62
N SER A 158 -2.09 4.65 13.31
CA SER A 158 -3.24 3.86 13.76
C SER A 158 -2.79 2.57 14.42
N GLY A 159 -3.72 1.77 14.91
CA GLY A 159 -3.40 0.43 15.40
C GLY A 159 -2.72 -0.44 14.35
N GLU A 160 -1.90 -1.39 14.79
CA GLU A 160 -1.18 -2.32 13.93
C GLU A 160 -1.36 -3.75 14.44
N HIS A 161 -2.15 -4.53 13.71
CA HIS A 161 -2.54 -5.88 14.14
C HIS A 161 -1.36 -6.85 14.23
N ILE A 162 -0.37 -6.74 13.34
CA ILE A 162 0.82 -7.60 13.33
C ILE A 162 1.62 -7.49 14.63
N THR A 163 1.68 -6.29 15.19
CA THR A 163 2.41 -6.02 16.44
C THR A 163 1.51 -5.96 17.68
N GLY A 164 0.20 -6.18 17.51
CA GLY A 164 -0.76 -6.20 18.61
C GLY A 164 -1.08 -4.84 19.23
N PHE A 165 -0.81 -3.74 18.53
CA PHE A 165 -1.19 -2.40 18.98
C PHE A 165 -2.62 -2.06 18.51
N GLU A 166 -3.48 -1.68 19.43
CA GLU A 166 -4.86 -1.25 19.15
C GLU A 166 -4.95 0.22 18.72
N GLU A 167 -4.06 1.06 19.24
CA GLU A 167 -4.00 2.50 18.95
C GLU A 167 -2.63 2.91 18.42
N GLY A 168 -2.61 3.86 17.50
CA GLY A 168 -1.38 4.46 17.00
C GLY A 168 -0.88 5.59 17.90
N ARG A 169 0.45 5.70 18.00
CA ARG A 169 1.15 6.84 18.60
C ARG A 169 2.51 7.00 17.94
N PRO A 170 2.61 7.75 16.84
CA PRO A 170 3.88 7.99 16.18
C PRO A 170 4.90 8.57 17.17
N LEU A 171 6.12 8.10 17.07
CA LEU A 171 7.20 8.51 17.96
C LEU A 171 8.45 8.82 17.14
N PHE A 172 9.09 9.94 17.44
CA PHE A 172 10.40 10.31 16.94
C PHE A 172 11.36 10.50 18.10
N VAL A 173 12.52 9.84 18.04
CA VAL A 173 13.51 9.83 19.11
C VAL A 173 14.89 10.14 18.55
N ARG A 174 15.65 10.94 19.28
CA ARG A 174 17.05 11.23 18.98
C ARG A 174 17.88 11.29 20.25
N LYS A 175 19.17 10.99 20.12
CA LYS A 175 20.16 11.24 21.16
C LYS A 175 20.72 12.65 21.00
N PRO A 176 21.37 13.22 22.06
CA PRO A 176 22.02 14.51 21.94
C PRO A 176 23.12 14.58 20.87
N ASP A 177 23.77 13.47 20.59
CA ASP A 177 24.87 13.31 19.62
C ASP A 177 24.43 12.79 18.25
N SER A 178 23.12 12.62 18.02
CA SER A 178 22.60 12.22 16.71
C SER A 178 22.86 13.29 15.65
N ASN A 179 23.20 12.86 14.43
CA ASN A 179 23.30 13.76 13.28
C ASN A 179 21.90 14.17 12.78
N PHE A 180 21.32 15.14 13.50
CA PHE A 180 19.96 15.60 13.24
C PHE A 180 19.93 16.70 12.18
N ASN A 181 19.56 16.31 10.99
CA ASN A 181 19.36 17.20 9.83
C ASN A 181 18.16 16.72 9.00
N LEU A 182 17.74 17.53 8.01
CA LEU A 182 16.58 17.23 7.19
C LEU A 182 16.72 15.91 6.41
N ALA A 183 17.90 15.60 5.91
CA ALA A 183 18.15 14.36 5.16
C ALA A 183 17.94 13.12 6.03
N ASN A 184 18.54 13.09 7.20
CA ASN A 184 18.39 11.98 8.13
C ASN A 184 16.97 11.89 8.70
N PHE A 185 16.34 13.02 8.98
CA PHE A 185 14.96 13.08 9.41
C PHE A 185 14.01 12.46 8.39
N MET A 186 14.08 12.88 7.14
CA MET A 186 13.23 12.34 6.09
C MET A 186 13.54 10.86 5.81
N ARG A 187 14.82 10.47 5.88
CA ARG A 187 15.22 9.08 5.67
C ARG A 187 14.67 8.14 6.72
N VAL A 188 14.71 8.50 8.00
CA VAL A 188 14.16 7.64 9.06
C VAL A 188 12.64 7.48 8.93
N HIS A 189 11.92 8.55 8.56
CA HIS A 189 10.48 8.46 8.35
C HIS A 189 10.10 7.65 7.11
N LEU A 190 10.88 7.71 6.03
CA LEU A 190 10.70 6.82 4.88
C LEU A 190 11.00 5.36 5.24
N TYR A 191 12.04 5.11 6.01
CA TYR A 191 12.37 3.74 6.43
C TYR A 191 11.28 3.13 7.30
N THR A 192 10.77 3.88 8.27
CA THR A 192 9.72 3.36 9.15
C THR A 192 8.37 3.22 8.44
N ALA A 193 8.10 4.02 7.40
CA ALA A 193 6.88 3.89 6.60
C ALA A 193 6.87 2.65 5.70
N LEU A 194 8.05 2.17 5.28
CA LEU A 194 8.19 1.05 4.34
C LEU A 194 8.78 -0.20 4.98
N GLY A 195 9.26 -0.11 6.22
CA GLY A 195 10.00 -1.15 6.92
C GLY A 195 9.22 -1.89 8.00
N ALA A 196 7.90 -1.82 7.94
CA ALA A 196 7.03 -2.49 8.91
C ALA A 196 6.96 -4.00 8.69
#